data_53d4f6ae9ba82ac9ebf0244c9a2e8948
#
_entry.id   53d4f6ae9ba82ac9ebf0244c9a2e8948
#
_cell.length_a   1.000
_cell.length_b   1.000
_cell.length_c   1.000
_cell.angle_alpha   90.00
_cell.angle_beta   90.00
_cell.angle_gamma   90.00
#
_symmetry.space_group_name_H-M   'P 1'
#
loop_
_entity.id
_entity.type
_entity.pdbx_description
1 polymer ?
#
loop_
_entity_poly.entity_id
_entity_poly.type
_entity_poly.pdbx_seq_one_letter_code
_entity_poly.pdbx_strand_id
1 'polypeptide(L)'
;AGSRLTYPKEFSGEKREVQLSGQAFFEVTPDKTHPFVVKTQKMDVTVLGTSFEVFSYDGDEEGETVLLTGKVKVEVLESNQQKGGSYVLKPNEKLTYSKTDGISLTTIDADAYSSWRQGKRMSFKNETLEMILERLEKWYGQKIECVPQYCQTLSLYFYDAQRIIGFDFELYFTQCAIKL
;
A
#
# COMPACT_ATOMS: atom_id res chain seq x y z
N ALA A 1 5.91 -0.21 -9.84
CA ALA A 1 6.78 -1.26 -10.39
C ALA A 1 7.26 -2.20 -9.28
N GLY A 2 7.84 -3.36 -9.64
CA GLY A 2 8.43 -4.29 -8.66
C GLY A 2 7.45 -5.17 -7.88
N SER A 3 6.15 -5.08 -8.10
CA SER A 3 5.19 -6.00 -7.48
C SER A 3 5.21 -7.36 -8.14
N ARG A 4 5.13 -8.42 -7.33
CA ARG A 4 5.07 -9.81 -7.76
C ARG A 4 3.88 -10.51 -7.09
N LEU A 5 3.01 -11.11 -7.90
CA LEU A 5 1.89 -11.91 -7.44
C LEU A 5 2.10 -13.36 -7.92
N THR A 6 2.10 -14.29 -6.98
CA THR A 6 2.17 -15.73 -7.25
C THR A 6 0.83 -16.36 -6.89
N TYR A 7 0.25 -17.10 -7.83
CA TYR A 7 -1.04 -17.75 -7.64
C TYR A 7 -1.07 -19.10 -8.37
N PRO A 8 -1.89 -20.06 -7.91
CA PRO A 8 -2.04 -21.35 -8.60
C PRO A 8 -2.83 -21.16 -9.89
N LYS A 9 -2.61 -22.05 -10.86
CA LYS A 9 -3.37 -22.05 -12.12
C LYS A 9 -4.89 -22.22 -11.88
N GLU A 10 -5.25 -23.01 -10.87
CA GLU A 10 -6.63 -23.26 -10.43
C GLU A 10 -6.65 -23.34 -8.91
N PHE A 11 -7.69 -22.76 -8.31
CA PHE A 11 -7.93 -22.87 -6.88
C PHE A 11 -8.72 -24.15 -6.59
N SER A 12 -8.05 -25.21 -6.17
CA SER A 12 -8.65 -26.54 -5.90
C SER A 12 -8.77 -26.89 -4.41
N GLY A 13 -8.36 -25.98 -3.52
CA GLY A 13 -8.37 -26.20 -2.07
C GLY A 13 -9.53 -25.49 -1.35
N GLU A 14 -9.58 -25.63 -0.04
CA GLU A 14 -10.55 -24.95 0.84
C GLU A 14 -10.39 -23.42 0.85
N LYS A 15 -9.28 -22.90 0.37
CA LYS A 15 -8.96 -21.47 0.28
C LYS A 15 -8.44 -21.11 -1.08
N ARG A 16 -8.75 -19.90 -1.53
CA ARG A 16 -8.14 -19.26 -2.71
C ARG A 16 -6.92 -18.46 -2.25
N GLU A 17 -5.76 -19.07 -2.27
CA GLU A 17 -4.53 -18.48 -1.71
C GLU A 17 -3.62 -17.92 -2.80
N VAL A 18 -3.11 -16.71 -2.57
CA VAL A 18 -2.11 -16.05 -3.41
C VAL A 18 -0.99 -15.50 -2.54
N GLN A 19 0.20 -15.33 -3.11
CA GLN A 19 1.34 -14.71 -2.44
C GLN A 19 1.66 -13.39 -3.12
N LEU A 20 1.80 -12.32 -2.34
CA LEU A 20 2.12 -10.98 -2.81
C LEU A 20 3.41 -10.46 -2.18
N SER A 21 4.28 -9.96 -3.03
CA SER A 21 5.35 -9.03 -2.66
C SER A 21 5.15 -7.76 -3.48
N GLY A 22 4.83 -6.65 -2.84
CA GLY A 22 4.55 -5.39 -3.52
C GLY A 22 3.20 -4.78 -3.18
N GLN A 23 2.65 -4.02 -4.13
CA GLN A 23 1.34 -3.37 -4.01
C GLN A 23 0.38 -3.99 -5.01
N ALA A 24 -0.81 -4.35 -4.54
CA ALA A 24 -1.89 -4.84 -5.38
C ALA A 24 -3.26 -4.44 -4.83
N PHE A 25 -4.16 -4.14 -5.76
CA PHE A 25 -5.58 -3.95 -5.48
C PHE A 25 -6.33 -5.22 -5.90
N PHE A 26 -7.22 -5.67 -5.04
CA PHE A 26 -8.01 -6.88 -5.25
C PHE A 26 -9.51 -6.56 -5.27
N GLU A 27 -10.19 -7.06 -6.28
CA GLU A 27 -11.65 -7.17 -6.33
C GLU A 27 -12.01 -8.65 -6.29
N VAL A 28 -12.45 -9.12 -5.14
CA VAL A 28 -12.69 -10.54 -4.89
C VAL A 28 -14.16 -10.84 -5.00
N THR A 29 -14.53 -11.76 -5.91
CA THR A 29 -15.89 -12.28 -6.03
C THR A 29 -16.34 -12.93 -4.72
N PRO A 30 -17.54 -12.62 -4.22
CA PRO A 30 -18.07 -13.19 -2.99
C PRO A 30 -18.16 -14.72 -3.05
N ASP A 31 -17.48 -15.38 -2.10
CA ASP A 31 -17.56 -16.81 -1.84
C ASP A 31 -17.26 -17.06 -0.36
N LYS A 32 -18.31 -17.47 0.38
CA LYS A 32 -18.21 -17.74 1.82
C LYS A 32 -17.59 -19.09 2.13
N THR A 33 -17.60 -20.00 1.17
CA THR A 33 -17.11 -21.38 1.33
C THR A 33 -15.63 -21.50 1.06
N HIS A 34 -15.09 -20.66 0.17
CA HIS A 34 -13.67 -20.64 -0.19
C HIS A 34 -13.08 -19.23 0.04
N PRO A 35 -12.63 -18.91 1.26
CA PRO A 35 -12.01 -17.63 1.57
C PRO A 35 -10.83 -17.33 0.63
N PHE A 36 -10.70 -16.06 0.24
CA PHE A 36 -9.52 -15.60 -0.49
C PHE A 36 -8.48 -15.09 0.50
N VAL A 37 -7.26 -15.55 0.36
CA VAL A 37 -6.15 -15.23 1.28
C VAL A 37 -4.98 -14.66 0.50
N VAL A 38 -4.58 -13.44 0.83
CA VAL A 38 -3.33 -12.84 0.34
C VAL A 38 -2.27 -13.02 1.41
N LYS A 39 -1.25 -13.78 1.10
CA LYS A 39 -0.08 -13.98 1.97
C LYS A 39 1.03 -13.01 1.61
N THR A 40 1.58 -12.36 2.62
CA THR A 40 2.78 -11.52 2.49
C THR A 40 3.81 -11.95 3.55
N GLN A 41 4.98 -11.34 3.55
CA GLN A 41 5.99 -11.59 4.59
C GLN A 41 5.58 -11.05 5.97
N LYS A 42 4.63 -10.10 6.04
CA LYS A 42 4.27 -9.38 7.27
C LYS A 42 2.89 -9.74 7.79
N MET A 43 1.97 -10.06 6.90
CA MET A 43 0.57 -10.28 7.25
C MET A 43 -0.12 -11.21 6.28
N ASP A 44 -1.12 -11.95 6.77
CA ASP A 44 -2.08 -12.69 5.97
C ASP A 44 -3.40 -11.92 5.95
N VAL A 45 -3.93 -11.66 4.76
CA VAL A 45 -5.16 -10.89 4.56
C VAL A 45 -6.25 -11.81 4.02
N THR A 46 -7.30 -12.05 4.80
CA THR A 46 -8.39 -12.97 4.49
C THR A 46 -9.69 -12.24 4.22
N VAL A 47 -10.35 -12.56 3.11
CA VAL A 47 -11.62 -11.96 2.68
C VAL A 47 -12.60 -13.01 2.12
N LEU A 48 -13.90 -12.68 2.10
CA LEU A 48 -14.96 -13.52 1.55
C LEU A 48 -15.65 -12.93 0.31
N GLY A 49 -15.28 -11.71 -0.07
CA GLY A 49 -15.86 -10.95 -1.19
C GLY A 49 -15.77 -9.46 -0.89
N THR A 50 -14.71 -8.83 -1.39
CA THR A 50 -14.23 -7.58 -0.83
C THR A 50 -13.38 -6.86 -1.86
N SER A 51 -13.45 -5.53 -1.88
CA SER A 51 -12.52 -4.68 -2.60
C SER A 51 -11.55 -4.05 -1.60
N PHE A 52 -10.27 -4.35 -1.75
CA PHE A 52 -9.22 -3.93 -0.81
C PHE A 52 -7.87 -3.80 -1.50
N GLU A 53 -6.97 -3.11 -0.85
CA GLU A 53 -5.59 -2.92 -1.29
C GLU A 53 -4.62 -3.47 -0.25
N VAL A 54 -3.54 -4.06 -0.72
CA VAL A 54 -2.42 -4.52 0.10
C VAL A 54 -1.14 -3.91 -0.42
N PHE A 55 -0.35 -3.35 0.49
CA PHE A 55 0.98 -2.85 0.26
C PHE A 55 1.95 -3.58 1.21
N SER A 56 2.83 -4.40 0.66
CA SER A 56 3.82 -5.16 1.44
C SER A 56 4.95 -5.62 0.54
N TYR A 57 5.98 -4.80 0.40
CA TYR A 57 7.20 -5.20 -0.30
C TYR A 57 8.11 -6.03 0.58
N ASP A 58 8.78 -7.01 -0.01
CA ASP A 58 9.81 -7.78 0.66
C ASP A 58 10.98 -6.84 1.01
N GLY A 59 11.47 -6.93 2.25
CA GLY A 59 12.55 -6.08 2.75
C GLY A 59 12.13 -4.74 3.32
N ASP A 60 10.90 -4.26 3.08
CA ASP A 60 10.39 -3.06 3.73
C ASP A 60 10.11 -3.32 5.21
N GLU A 61 10.19 -2.27 6.01
CA GLU A 61 9.85 -2.33 7.44
C GLU A 61 8.35 -2.15 7.69
N GLU A 62 7.61 -1.70 6.68
CA GLU A 62 6.19 -1.41 6.75
C GLU A 62 5.35 -2.29 5.82
N GLY A 63 4.07 -2.39 6.16
CA GLY A 63 3.03 -3.00 5.32
C GLY A 63 1.67 -2.41 5.64
N GLU A 64 0.82 -2.29 4.63
CA GLU A 64 -0.49 -1.68 4.79
C GLU A 64 -1.59 -2.54 4.16
N THR A 65 -2.77 -2.48 4.75
CA THR A 65 -4.00 -3.01 4.17
C THR A 65 -5.11 -1.97 4.28
N VAL A 66 -5.74 -1.64 3.16
CA VAL A 66 -6.82 -0.65 3.07
C VAL A 66 -8.09 -1.34 2.60
N LEU A 67 -9.19 -1.13 3.32
CA LEU A 67 -10.48 -1.70 2.96
C LEU A 67 -11.39 -0.66 2.30
N LEU A 68 -11.86 -0.97 1.08
CA LEU A 68 -12.84 -0.16 0.37
C LEU A 68 -14.27 -0.65 0.65
N THR A 69 -14.54 -1.92 0.37
CA THR A 69 -15.88 -2.49 0.55
C THR A 69 -15.81 -3.88 1.18
N GLY A 70 -16.82 -4.23 1.97
CA GLY A 70 -16.95 -5.56 2.58
C GLY A 70 -16.29 -5.65 3.96
N LYS A 71 -15.54 -6.71 4.22
CA LYS A 71 -14.86 -6.98 5.47
C LYS A 71 -13.53 -7.70 5.21
N VAL A 72 -12.48 -7.26 5.86
CA VAL A 72 -11.13 -7.86 5.80
C VAL A 72 -10.71 -8.31 7.18
N LYS A 73 -10.19 -9.52 7.29
CA LYS A 73 -9.44 -9.99 8.46
C LYS A 73 -7.95 -9.95 8.13
N VAL A 74 -7.18 -9.23 8.94
CA VAL A 74 -5.72 -9.16 8.83
C VAL A 74 -5.10 -9.90 10.02
N GLU A 75 -4.26 -10.86 9.73
CA GLU A 75 -3.45 -11.56 10.73
C GLU A 75 -2.01 -11.12 10.55
N VAL A 76 -1.53 -10.25 11.44
CA VAL A 76 -0.14 -9.80 11.44
C VAL A 76 0.72 -10.93 11.99
N LEU A 77 1.76 -11.29 11.25
CA LEU A 77 2.65 -12.38 11.61
C LEU A 77 3.57 -11.96 12.76
N GLU A 78 3.82 -12.92 13.67
CA GLU A 78 4.76 -12.69 14.75
C GLU A 78 6.19 -12.58 14.23
N SER A 79 6.94 -11.63 14.74
CA SER A 79 8.36 -11.46 14.46
C SER A 79 9.16 -11.35 15.76
N ASN A 80 10.49 -11.47 15.69
CA ASN A 80 11.37 -11.34 16.87
C ASN A 80 11.24 -9.98 17.58
N GLN A 81 10.63 -8.98 16.91
CA GLN A 81 10.55 -7.60 17.41
C GLN A 81 9.12 -7.19 17.75
N GLN A 82 8.10 -7.97 17.31
CA GLN A 82 6.72 -7.59 17.50
C GLN A 82 5.80 -8.81 17.60
N LYS A 83 4.85 -8.75 18.56
CA LYS A 83 3.78 -9.74 18.66
C LYS A 83 2.84 -9.61 17.48
N GLY A 84 2.47 -10.74 16.91
CA GLY A 84 1.40 -10.84 15.93
C GLY A 84 0.03 -10.47 16.53
N GLY A 85 -0.94 -10.28 15.66
CA GLY A 85 -2.31 -9.95 16.08
C GLY A 85 -3.33 -10.17 14.97
N SER A 86 -4.60 -10.30 15.36
CA SER A 86 -5.71 -10.45 14.42
C SER A 86 -6.62 -9.23 14.49
N TYR A 87 -6.86 -8.60 13.35
CA TYR A 87 -7.63 -7.36 13.20
C TYR A 87 -8.71 -7.54 12.17
N VAL A 88 -9.84 -6.89 12.37
CA VAL A 88 -10.95 -6.88 11.41
C VAL A 88 -11.22 -5.45 11.01
N LEU A 89 -11.04 -5.16 9.71
CA LEU A 89 -11.24 -3.84 9.14
C LEU A 89 -12.67 -3.66 8.67
N LYS A 90 -13.16 -2.43 8.81
CA LYS A 90 -14.39 -1.90 8.20
C LYS A 90 -14.04 -1.01 7.00
N PRO A 91 -14.98 -0.74 6.09
CA PRO A 91 -14.75 0.20 4.99
C PRO A 91 -14.19 1.54 5.48
N ASN A 92 -13.24 2.10 4.72
CA ASN A 92 -12.47 3.29 5.04
C ASN A 92 -11.50 3.13 6.22
N GLU A 93 -11.17 1.91 6.60
CA GLU A 93 -10.09 1.68 7.57
C GLU A 93 -8.82 1.20 6.86
N LYS A 94 -7.69 1.72 7.36
CA LYS A 94 -6.34 1.33 6.99
C LYS A 94 -5.64 0.74 8.21
N LEU A 95 -5.11 -0.46 8.07
CA LEU A 95 -4.17 -1.04 9.00
C LEU A 95 -2.76 -0.81 8.46
N THR A 96 -1.90 -0.23 9.27
CA THR A 96 -0.45 -0.12 9.00
C THR A 96 0.30 -0.96 10.01
N TYR A 97 1.15 -1.84 9.52
CA TYR A 97 2.19 -2.52 10.27
C TYR A 97 3.50 -1.76 10.08
N SER A 98 4.18 -1.42 11.16
CA SER A 98 5.53 -0.88 11.14
C SER A 98 6.38 -1.67 12.12
N LYS A 99 7.58 -2.03 11.70
CA LYS A 99 8.52 -2.79 12.54
C LYS A 99 8.96 -1.96 13.76
N THR A 100 9.01 -0.64 13.64
CA THR A 100 9.40 0.30 14.70
C THR A 100 8.22 0.76 15.55
N ASP A 101 7.12 1.17 14.89
CA ASP A 101 6.00 1.85 15.54
C ASP A 101 4.85 0.91 15.91
N GLY A 102 4.93 -0.34 15.43
CA GLY A 102 3.92 -1.34 15.74
C GLY A 102 2.75 -1.35 14.76
N ILE A 103 1.56 -1.65 15.26
CA ILE A 103 0.35 -1.78 14.46
C ILE A 103 -0.55 -0.60 14.76
N SER A 104 -0.98 0.10 13.72
CA SER A 104 -1.95 1.19 13.81
C SER A 104 -3.16 0.94 12.91
N LEU A 105 -4.33 1.40 13.38
CA LEU A 105 -5.58 1.37 12.64
C LEU A 105 -6.11 2.80 12.52
N THR A 106 -6.26 3.28 11.29
CA THR A 106 -6.68 4.65 11.00
C THR A 106 -7.86 4.68 10.05
N THR A 107 -8.71 5.71 10.17
CA THR A 107 -9.79 5.96 9.22
C THR A 107 -9.29 6.90 8.13
N ILE A 108 -9.50 6.50 6.87
CA ILE A 108 -9.07 7.25 5.69
C ILE A 108 -10.20 7.35 4.66
N ASP A 109 -10.03 8.15 3.64
CA ASP A 109 -10.82 8.07 2.42
C ASP A 109 -10.19 6.99 1.51
N ALA A 110 -10.74 5.77 1.56
CA ALA A 110 -10.17 4.63 0.84
C ALA A 110 -10.27 4.77 -0.68
N ASP A 111 -11.30 5.45 -1.20
CA ASP A 111 -11.44 5.70 -2.64
C ASP A 111 -10.38 6.69 -3.13
N ALA A 112 -10.14 7.76 -2.39
CA ALA A 112 -9.07 8.71 -2.70
C ALA A 112 -7.68 8.03 -2.61
N TYR A 113 -7.46 7.21 -1.58
CA TYR A 113 -6.22 6.47 -1.38
C TYR A 113 -5.92 5.50 -2.54
N SER A 114 -6.94 4.78 -3.01
CA SER A 114 -6.83 3.78 -4.09
C SER A 114 -7.10 4.36 -5.49
N SER A 115 -7.17 5.69 -5.64
CA SER A 115 -7.49 6.36 -6.92
C SER A 115 -6.44 6.15 -8.02
N TRP A 116 -5.22 5.78 -7.64
CA TRP A 116 -4.13 5.46 -8.56
C TRP A 116 -4.47 4.37 -9.60
N ARG A 117 -5.30 3.36 -9.23
CA ARG A 117 -5.75 2.28 -10.15
C ARG A 117 -6.55 2.77 -11.34
N GLN A 118 -7.15 3.95 -11.25
CA GLN A 118 -7.90 4.57 -12.34
C GLN A 118 -7.01 5.45 -13.24
N GLY A 119 -5.70 5.47 -12.99
CA GLY A 119 -4.75 6.32 -13.71
C GLY A 119 -4.96 7.81 -13.48
N LYS A 120 -5.74 8.19 -12.46
CA LYS A 120 -6.18 9.57 -12.31
C LYS A 120 -5.32 10.39 -11.35
N ARG A 121 -4.95 9.87 -10.19
CA ARG A 121 -4.17 10.63 -9.18
C ARG A 121 -3.58 9.70 -8.13
N MET A 122 -2.40 10.02 -7.64
CA MET A 122 -1.93 9.55 -6.34
C MET A 122 -2.30 10.61 -5.31
N SER A 123 -2.91 10.19 -4.21
CA SER A 123 -3.24 11.08 -3.10
C SER A 123 -2.32 10.76 -1.93
N PHE A 124 -1.64 11.78 -1.44
CA PHE A 124 -0.80 11.72 -0.25
C PHE A 124 -1.37 12.68 0.77
N LYS A 125 -1.71 12.21 1.96
CA LYS A 125 -2.29 13.03 3.00
C LYS A 125 -1.59 12.74 4.33
N ASN A 126 -1.02 13.78 4.92
CA ASN A 126 -0.26 13.70 6.17
C ASN A 126 0.92 12.70 6.12
N GLU A 127 1.53 12.54 4.96
CA GLU A 127 2.74 11.74 4.76
C GLU A 127 3.96 12.66 4.66
N THR A 128 5.09 12.20 5.13
CA THR A 128 6.35 12.95 4.99
C THR A 128 6.82 12.88 3.53
N LEU A 129 7.65 13.86 3.12
CA LEU A 129 8.23 13.86 1.78
C LEU A 129 9.00 12.56 1.51
N GLU A 130 9.72 12.06 2.50
CA GLU A 130 10.50 10.83 2.41
C GLU A 130 9.61 9.64 2.09
N MET A 131 8.50 9.45 2.81
CA MET A 131 7.51 8.40 2.53
C MET A 131 6.91 8.53 1.13
N ILE A 132 6.62 9.75 0.70
CA ILE A 132 6.10 10.03 -0.65
C ILE A 132 7.12 9.63 -1.71
N LEU A 133 8.38 10.02 -1.56
CA LEU A 133 9.46 9.71 -2.49
C LEU A 133 9.69 8.20 -2.60
N GLU A 134 9.74 7.48 -1.47
CA GLU A 134 9.85 6.01 -1.47
C GLU A 134 8.70 5.34 -2.22
N ARG A 135 7.47 5.81 -2.04
CA ARG A 135 6.31 5.29 -2.79
C ARG A 135 6.41 5.57 -4.27
N LEU A 136 6.86 6.77 -4.65
CA LEU A 136 7.07 7.14 -6.05
C LEU A 136 8.20 6.30 -6.67
N GLU A 137 9.32 6.07 -5.97
CA GLU A 137 10.39 5.18 -6.41
C GLU A 137 9.86 3.77 -6.72
N LYS A 138 9.09 3.20 -5.78
CA LYS A 138 8.48 1.88 -5.95
C LYS A 138 7.49 1.85 -7.11
N TRP A 139 6.71 2.92 -7.27
CA TRP A 139 5.73 3.04 -8.34
C TRP A 139 6.36 3.11 -9.73
N TYR A 140 7.38 3.94 -9.87
CA TYR A 140 8.03 4.16 -11.17
C TYR A 140 9.21 3.24 -11.43
N GLY A 141 9.70 2.54 -10.41
CA GLY A 141 10.91 1.71 -10.51
C GLY A 141 12.18 2.53 -10.77
N GLN A 142 12.16 3.80 -10.40
CA GLN A 142 13.28 4.74 -10.55
C GLN A 142 13.70 5.24 -9.17
N LYS A 143 15.01 5.33 -8.95
CA LYS A 143 15.53 5.93 -7.73
C LYS A 143 15.35 7.45 -7.78
N ILE A 144 14.81 8.03 -6.72
CA ILE A 144 14.59 9.46 -6.57
C ILE A 144 15.48 9.96 -5.43
N GLU A 145 16.42 10.84 -5.73
CA GLU A 145 17.30 11.40 -4.72
C GLU A 145 16.77 12.76 -4.25
N CYS A 146 16.52 12.89 -2.97
CA CYS A 146 16.17 14.16 -2.36
C CYS A 146 17.40 14.84 -1.79
N VAL A 147 17.56 16.13 -2.07
CA VAL A 147 18.64 16.91 -1.46
C VAL A 147 18.35 17.07 0.04
N PRO A 148 19.26 16.61 0.95
CA PRO A 148 18.97 16.46 2.37
C PRO A 148 18.43 17.71 3.08
N GLN A 149 18.84 18.89 2.63
CA GLN A 149 18.42 20.17 3.22
C GLN A 149 16.93 20.49 3.04
N TYR A 150 16.24 19.76 2.16
CA TYR A 150 14.83 20.01 1.82
C TYR A 150 13.89 18.91 2.29
N CYS A 151 14.41 17.75 2.74
CA CYS A 151 13.59 16.57 3.05
C CYS A 151 12.94 16.59 4.44
N GLN A 152 13.35 17.45 5.37
CA GLN A 152 12.99 17.30 6.78
C GLN A 152 11.70 18.01 7.25
N THR A 153 10.99 18.79 6.41
CA THR A 153 9.97 19.72 6.98
C THR A 153 8.70 19.92 6.14
N LEU A 154 8.42 19.13 5.11
CA LEU A 154 7.28 19.41 4.23
C LEU A 154 6.24 18.27 4.24
N SER A 155 5.08 18.54 4.84
CA SER A 155 3.85 17.81 4.53
C SER A 155 3.31 18.36 3.20
N LEU A 156 3.31 17.54 2.16
CA LEU A 156 2.94 17.96 0.83
C LEU A 156 1.59 17.35 0.40
N TYR A 157 0.76 18.16 -0.22
CA TYR A 157 -0.45 17.73 -0.90
C TYR A 157 -0.17 17.67 -2.40
N PHE A 158 -0.12 16.47 -2.98
CA PHE A 158 -0.01 16.29 -4.42
C PHE A 158 -1.39 16.03 -5.02
N TYR A 159 -1.79 16.86 -5.98
CA TYR A 159 -3.09 16.73 -6.63
C TYR A 159 -3.04 16.08 -8.01
N ASP A 160 -1.88 15.86 -8.61
CA ASP A 160 -1.80 15.28 -9.96
C ASP A 160 -0.44 14.61 -10.27
N ALA A 161 -0.37 13.30 -10.10
CA ALA A 161 0.85 12.53 -10.40
C ALA A 161 1.07 12.31 -11.92
N GLN A 162 0.03 12.44 -12.77
CA GLN A 162 0.20 12.29 -14.23
C GLN A 162 0.97 13.44 -14.88
N ARG A 163 0.99 14.61 -14.26
CA ARG A 163 1.86 15.73 -14.71
C ARG A 163 3.33 15.54 -14.40
N ILE A 164 3.65 14.56 -13.58
CA ILE A 164 5.02 14.31 -13.13
C ILE A 164 5.88 13.60 -14.20
N ILE A 165 5.30 12.93 -15.20
CA ILE A 165 6.04 12.07 -16.15
C ILE A 165 5.92 12.47 -17.63
N GLY A 166 5.23 13.53 -17.93
CA GLY A 166 5.23 14.11 -19.25
C GLY A 166 6.21 15.26 -19.35
N PHE A 167 7.41 15.02 -19.87
CA PHE A 167 8.34 15.98 -20.40
C PHE A 167 8.06 17.45 -20.01
N ASP A 168 8.80 17.97 -19.08
CA ASP A 168 8.91 19.27 -18.47
C ASP A 168 8.61 19.22 -16.96
N PHE A 169 9.58 18.64 -16.25
CA PHE A 169 9.56 18.64 -14.81
C PHE A 169 10.07 20.00 -14.31
N GLU A 170 9.20 20.96 -14.23
CA GLU A 170 9.35 22.04 -13.27
C GLU A 170 8.36 21.82 -12.12
N LEU A 171 8.74 20.94 -11.19
CA LEU A 171 8.20 21.03 -9.84
C LEU A 171 8.70 22.33 -9.24
N TYR A 172 7.95 23.39 -9.44
CA TYR A 172 8.10 24.62 -8.68
C TYR A 172 7.62 24.37 -7.26
N PHE A 173 8.40 23.58 -6.53
CA PHE A 173 8.49 23.84 -5.10
C PHE A 173 9.26 25.14 -4.98
N THR A 174 8.66 26.13 -4.40
CA THR A 174 9.35 27.39 -4.12
C THR A 174 10.60 27.18 -3.24
N GLN A 175 10.97 25.96 -2.90
CA GLN A 175 12.15 25.60 -2.09
C GLN A 175 12.73 24.18 -2.27
N CYS A 176 12.30 23.33 -3.23
CA CYS A 176 12.90 22.00 -3.43
C CYS A 176 13.35 21.79 -4.87
N ALA A 177 14.62 21.42 -5.08
CA ALA A 177 15.11 20.89 -6.35
C ALA A 177 15.16 19.34 -6.25
N ILE A 178 14.38 18.64 -7.06
CA ILE A 178 14.49 17.20 -7.28
C ILE A 178 15.30 17.00 -8.56
N LYS A 179 16.41 16.25 -8.49
CA LYS A 179 17.13 15.77 -9.66
C LYS A 179 16.67 14.35 -9.97
N LEU A 180 16.17 14.13 -11.16
CA LEU A 180 15.93 12.82 -11.76
C LEU A 180 17.12 12.38 -12.59
#